data_ff6927e77025e2d9d3d95921dfb7b4aa
#
_entry.id   ff6927e77025e2d9d3d95921dfb7b4aa
#
_cell.length_a   1.000
_cell.length_b   1.000
_cell.length_c   1.000
_cell.angle_alpha   90.00
_cell.angle_beta   90.00
_cell.angle_gamma   90.00
#
_symmetry.space_group_name_H-M   'P 1'
#
loop_
_entity.id
_entity.type
_entity.pdbx_description
1 polymer ?
#
loop_
_entity_poly.entity_id
_entity_poly.type
_entity_poly.pdbx_seq_one_letter_code
_entity_poly.pdbx_strand_id
1 'polypeptide(L)'
;MNVLDGKGAIVTGSARGIGRATAELLAEHGARVLINDLDGDIAAEAAAAINGAHVSFGGDLTLDGVPEALVQAAIDEFGQLDLVVNNAGYTWDAMAHKMSDDQFRAMLEIHTVVPFKVLRAAAPYLREAGKADREAGREVFRKVVNVTSISGTQGNVGQANYSAAKAGLVGLTKTLAREWGPFKVNINAVAFGFVETRLTAPSDDGGEVFKLADMEIRLGIPERMRQLAPSIIPLGRPATPREAAGPIFFLCSPWSNFVHGQVLTASGGQTTGMSS
;
A
#
# COMPACT_ATOMS: atom_id res chain seq x y z
N MET A 1 -12.35 -17.60 -11.37
CA MET A 1 -13.17 -16.56 -12.05
C MET A 1 -12.31 -15.30 -12.11
N ASN A 2 -11.99 -14.83 -13.33
CA ASN A 2 -11.10 -13.67 -13.53
C ASN A 2 -11.88 -12.37 -13.35
N VAL A 3 -12.18 -12.01 -12.10
CA VAL A 3 -13.01 -10.82 -11.78
C VAL A 3 -12.33 -9.48 -12.08
N LEU A 4 -11.03 -9.51 -12.40
CA LEU A 4 -10.21 -8.34 -12.77
C LEU A 4 -9.68 -8.43 -14.20
N ASP A 5 -10.30 -9.29 -15.03
CA ASP A 5 -9.85 -9.51 -16.41
C ASP A 5 -9.71 -8.19 -17.18
N GLY A 6 -8.55 -8.00 -17.82
CA GLY A 6 -8.21 -6.81 -18.58
C GLY A 6 -7.95 -5.53 -17.78
N LYS A 7 -8.06 -5.54 -16.45
CA LYS A 7 -7.80 -4.36 -15.60
C LYS A 7 -6.31 -4.04 -15.54
N GLY A 8 -5.95 -2.74 -15.65
CA GLY A 8 -4.61 -2.23 -15.40
C GLY A 8 -4.44 -1.81 -13.94
N ALA A 9 -3.39 -2.30 -13.29
CA ALA A 9 -3.13 -2.07 -11.87
C ALA A 9 -1.70 -1.55 -11.61
N ILE A 10 -1.55 -0.62 -10.69
CA ILE A 10 -0.27 -0.24 -10.08
C ILE A 10 -0.27 -0.72 -8.63
N VAL A 11 0.79 -1.41 -8.22
CA VAL A 11 1.05 -1.72 -6.80
C VAL A 11 2.43 -1.18 -6.45
N THR A 12 2.50 -0.17 -5.58
CA THR A 12 3.78 0.42 -5.16
C THR A 12 4.45 -0.45 -4.08
N GLY A 13 5.80 -0.54 -4.13
CA GLY A 13 6.57 -1.39 -3.19
C GLY A 13 6.18 -2.86 -3.31
N SER A 14 6.06 -3.38 -4.53
CA SER A 14 5.44 -4.69 -4.80
C SER A 14 6.41 -5.79 -5.24
N ALA A 15 7.71 -5.56 -5.15
CA ALA A 15 8.66 -6.65 -5.40
C ALA A 15 8.75 -7.64 -4.23
N ARG A 16 8.28 -7.29 -3.04
CA ARG A 16 8.38 -8.10 -1.81
C ARG A 16 7.15 -7.96 -0.91
N GLY A 17 7.03 -8.87 0.07
CA GLY A 17 6.08 -8.78 1.18
C GLY A 17 4.61 -8.67 0.76
N ILE A 18 3.87 -7.79 1.42
CA ILE A 18 2.42 -7.58 1.18
C ILE A 18 2.17 -7.12 -0.27
N GLY A 19 2.99 -6.18 -0.77
CA GLY A 19 2.86 -5.67 -2.14
C GLY A 19 3.02 -6.78 -3.17
N ARG A 20 4.02 -7.66 -3.01
CA ARG A 20 4.25 -8.82 -3.88
C ARG A 20 3.05 -9.76 -3.87
N ALA A 21 2.61 -10.19 -2.70
CA ALA A 21 1.47 -11.08 -2.56
C ALA A 21 0.17 -10.46 -3.12
N THR A 22 0.03 -9.12 -3.02
CA THR A 22 -1.08 -8.39 -3.61
C THR A 22 -1.01 -8.42 -5.13
N ALA A 23 0.15 -8.11 -5.71
CA ALA A 23 0.34 -8.14 -7.16
C ALA A 23 0.06 -9.53 -7.76
N GLU A 24 0.58 -10.58 -7.11
CA GLU A 24 0.30 -11.97 -7.48
C GLU A 24 -1.19 -12.29 -7.44
N LEU A 25 -1.88 -11.88 -6.37
CA LEU A 25 -3.31 -12.14 -6.22
C LEU A 25 -4.17 -11.37 -7.24
N LEU A 26 -3.82 -10.13 -7.58
CA LEU A 26 -4.48 -9.36 -8.63
C LEU A 26 -4.27 -10.02 -10.02
N ALA A 27 -3.05 -10.47 -10.31
CA ALA A 27 -2.68 -11.14 -11.54
C ALA A 27 -3.39 -12.50 -11.70
N GLU A 28 -3.48 -13.31 -10.65
CA GLU A 28 -4.23 -14.58 -10.62
C GLU A 28 -5.71 -14.38 -10.98
N HIS A 29 -6.23 -13.18 -10.81
CA HIS A 29 -7.63 -12.83 -11.13
C HIS A 29 -7.77 -12.01 -12.42
N GLY A 30 -6.71 -11.94 -13.24
CA GLY A 30 -6.76 -11.40 -14.60
C GLY A 30 -6.27 -9.95 -14.75
N ALA A 31 -5.81 -9.29 -13.69
CA ALA A 31 -5.25 -7.95 -13.82
C ALA A 31 -3.85 -7.97 -14.46
N ARG A 32 -3.52 -6.96 -15.27
CA ARG A 32 -2.17 -6.61 -15.66
C ARG A 32 -1.59 -5.70 -14.61
N VAL A 33 -0.44 -6.04 -14.03
CA VAL A 33 0.08 -5.35 -12.85
C VAL A 33 1.44 -4.72 -13.14
N LEU A 34 1.60 -3.45 -12.83
CA LEU A 34 2.90 -2.80 -12.76
C LEU A 34 3.48 -3.02 -11.36
N ILE A 35 4.64 -3.67 -11.34
CA ILE A 35 5.43 -3.97 -10.14
C ILE A 35 6.42 -2.84 -9.93
N ASN A 36 6.32 -2.14 -8.81
CA ASN A 36 7.26 -1.07 -8.47
C ASN A 36 8.07 -1.44 -7.22
N ASP A 37 9.35 -1.15 -7.27
CA ASP A 37 10.24 -1.13 -6.10
C ASP A 37 11.28 0.00 -6.27
N LEU A 38 11.97 0.36 -5.18
CA LEU A 38 13.13 1.26 -5.25
C LEU A 38 14.23 0.67 -6.12
N ASP A 39 14.44 -0.66 -6.01
CA ASP A 39 15.39 -1.44 -6.78
C ASP A 39 14.72 -1.99 -8.05
N GLY A 40 15.18 -1.50 -9.21
CA GLY A 40 14.62 -1.89 -10.51
C GLY A 40 14.86 -3.35 -10.88
N ASP A 41 16.01 -3.92 -10.51
CA ASP A 41 16.35 -5.31 -10.82
C ASP A 41 15.42 -6.25 -10.03
N ILE A 42 15.19 -5.95 -8.75
CA ILE A 42 14.27 -6.71 -7.91
C ILE A 42 12.82 -6.58 -8.41
N ALA A 43 12.43 -5.37 -8.87
CA ALA A 43 11.13 -5.18 -9.48
C ALA A 43 10.96 -6.01 -10.76
N ALA A 44 12.01 -6.09 -11.61
CA ALA A 44 12.01 -6.88 -12.84
C ALA A 44 11.93 -8.39 -12.56
N GLU A 45 12.73 -8.90 -11.62
CA GLU A 45 12.64 -10.30 -11.17
C GLU A 45 11.25 -10.64 -10.65
N ALA A 46 10.66 -9.73 -9.87
CA ALA A 46 9.32 -9.91 -9.33
C ALA A 46 8.26 -9.96 -10.43
N ALA A 47 8.32 -9.07 -11.41
CA ALA A 47 7.40 -9.05 -12.53
C ALA A 47 7.53 -10.32 -13.40
N ALA A 48 8.77 -10.76 -13.68
CA ALA A 48 9.03 -11.96 -14.48
C ALA A 48 8.52 -13.25 -13.81
N ALA A 49 8.44 -13.29 -12.50
CA ALA A 49 7.97 -14.47 -11.77
C ALA A 49 6.43 -14.57 -11.68
N ILE A 50 5.69 -13.53 -12.08
CA ILE A 50 4.23 -13.54 -12.14
C ILE A 50 3.81 -13.96 -13.56
N ASN A 51 2.88 -14.92 -13.67
CA ASN A 51 2.37 -15.36 -14.98
C ASN A 51 1.46 -14.28 -15.58
N GLY A 52 1.77 -13.81 -16.80
CA GLY A 52 0.96 -12.86 -17.55
C GLY A 52 1.76 -11.67 -18.10
N ALA A 53 1.06 -10.68 -18.65
CA ALA A 53 1.67 -9.45 -19.15
C ALA A 53 1.83 -8.44 -18.01
N HIS A 54 2.95 -8.50 -17.31
CA HIS A 54 3.28 -7.61 -16.20
C HIS A 54 4.52 -6.80 -16.53
N VAL A 55 4.60 -5.59 -15.98
CA VAL A 55 5.70 -4.66 -16.22
C VAL A 55 6.32 -4.24 -14.89
N SER A 56 7.62 -3.95 -14.90
CA SER A 56 8.36 -3.45 -13.75
C SER A 56 8.69 -1.97 -13.89
N PHE A 57 8.78 -1.28 -12.76
CA PHE A 57 9.24 0.09 -12.67
C PHE A 57 10.14 0.25 -11.43
N GLY A 58 11.43 0.52 -11.66
CA GLY A 58 12.37 0.86 -10.60
C GLY A 58 12.41 2.37 -10.37
N GLY A 59 12.38 2.82 -9.12
CA GLY A 59 12.53 4.22 -8.82
C GLY A 59 12.08 4.62 -7.42
N ASP A 60 12.73 5.67 -6.90
CA ASP A 60 12.39 6.28 -5.63
C ASP A 60 11.20 7.23 -5.81
N LEU A 61 10.04 6.82 -5.31
CA LEU A 61 8.79 7.58 -5.40
C LEU A 61 8.80 8.89 -4.60
N THR A 62 9.80 9.13 -3.76
CA THR A 62 9.94 10.40 -3.05
C THR A 62 10.51 11.50 -3.93
N LEU A 63 11.21 11.14 -5.00
CA LEU A 63 11.81 12.08 -5.95
C LEU A 63 10.75 12.69 -6.88
N ASP A 64 10.95 13.95 -7.24
CA ASP A 64 10.05 14.67 -8.13
C ASP A 64 10.04 14.06 -9.53
N GLY A 65 8.86 13.94 -10.11
CA GLY A 65 8.62 13.37 -11.43
C GLY A 65 8.54 11.83 -11.45
N VAL A 66 9.03 11.13 -10.42
CA VAL A 66 9.01 9.65 -10.39
C VAL A 66 7.61 9.09 -10.21
N PRO A 67 6.72 9.64 -9.36
CA PRO A 67 5.31 9.21 -9.29
C PRO A 67 4.57 9.39 -10.62
N GLU A 68 4.84 10.47 -11.35
CA GLU A 68 4.28 10.74 -12.67
C GLU A 68 4.81 9.74 -13.71
N ALA A 69 6.11 9.44 -13.70
CA ALA A 69 6.72 8.45 -14.59
C ALA A 69 6.21 7.02 -14.32
N LEU A 70 5.97 6.65 -13.04
CA LEU A 70 5.35 5.38 -12.67
C LEU A 70 3.97 5.21 -13.31
N VAL A 71 3.12 6.24 -13.18
CA VAL A 71 1.76 6.21 -13.74
C VAL A 71 1.83 6.17 -15.27
N GLN A 72 2.71 6.96 -15.89
CA GLN A 72 2.87 6.97 -17.34
C GLN A 72 3.33 5.61 -17.86
N ALA A 73 4.28 4.94 -17.20
CA ALA A 73 4.71 3.59 -17.56
C ALA A 73 3.56 2.57 -17.58
N ALA A 74 2.65 2.65 -16.60
CA ALA A 74 1.46 1.79 -16.58
C ALA A 74 0.50 2.10 -17.76
N ILE A 75 0.35 3.36 -18.12
CA ILE A 75 -0.50 3.77 -19.25
C ILE A 75 0.10 3.36 -20.59
N ASP A 76 1.40 3.54 -20.77
CA ASP A 76 2.10 3.17 -22.00
C ASP A 76 1.99 1.67 -22.28
N GLU A 77 2.03 0.85 -21.22
CA GLU A 77 1.94 -0.61 -21.35
C GLU A 77 0.50 -1.12 -21.41
N PHE A 78 -0.39 -0.59 -20.58
CA PHE A 78 -1.74 -1.13 -20.43
C PHE A 78 -2.80 -0.38 -21.23
N GLY A 79 -2.55 0.86 -21.64
CA GLY A 79 -3.51 1.76 -22.26
C GLY A 79 -4.61 2.29 -21.33
N GLN A 80 -4.65 1.81 -20.09
CA GLN A 80 -5.63 2.18 -19.07
C GLN A 80 -5.12 1.96 -17.65
N LEU A 81 -5.72 2.62 -16.67
CA LEU A 81 -5.47 2.40 -15.25
C LEU A 81 -6.80 2.27 -14.50
N ASP A 82 -7.00 1.15 -13.85
CA ASP A 82 -8.22 0.83 -13.10
C ASP A 82 -7.99 0.74 -11.59
N LEU A 83 -6.80 0.25 -11.19
CA LEU A 83 -6.50 -0.08 -9.81
C LEU A 83 -5.18 0.59 -9.39
N VAL A 84 -5.18 1.24 -8.22
CA VAL A 84 -3.96 1.76 -7.58
C VAL A 84 -3.91 1.27 -6.15
N VAL A 85 -2.83 0.57 -5.80
CA VAL A 85 -2.54 0.15 -4.42
C VAL A 85 -1.30 0.89 -3.92
N ASN A 86 -1.49 1.85 -3.03
CA ASN A 86 -0.41 2.55 -2.35
C ASN A 86 0.06 1.71 -1.16
N ASN A 87 1.12 0.91 -1.39
CA ASN A 87 1.68 -0.02 -0.41
C ASN A 87 3.13 0.31 -0.04
N ALA A 88 3.88 0.99 -0.90
CA ALA A 88 5.29 1.33 -0.65
C ALA A 88 5.51 1.98 0.72
N GLY A 89 6.57 1.56 1.39
CA GLY A 89 6.95 2.15 2.65
C GLY A 89 7.90 1.29 3.48
N TYR A 90 8.41 1.92 4.53
CA TYR A 90 9.32 1.34 5.53
C TYR A 90 9.05 2.00 6.89
N THR A 91 9.76 1.57 7.93
CA THR A 91 9.70 2.19 9.26
C THR A 91 11.07 2.70 9.66
N TRP A 92 11.09 3.82 10.40
CA TRP A 92 12.31 4.39 10.98
C TRP A 92 11.99 4.86 12.38
N ASP A 93 11.94 3.88 13.28
CA ASP A 93 11.39 4.01 14.61
C ASP A 93 12.38 4.67 15.58
N ALA A 94 11.88 5.53 16.45
CA ALA A 94 12.58 6.09 17.58
C ALA A 94 11.58 6.59 18.64
N MET A 95 12.01 6.58 19.92
CA MET A 95 11.21 7.24 20.95
C MET A 95 11.06 8.73 20.63
N ALA A 96 9.89 9.31 20.81
CA ALA A 96 9.56 10.67 20.35
C ALA A 96 10.58 11.73 20.79
N HIS A 97 11.10 11.65 22.01
CA HIS A 97 12.10 12.59 22.54
C HIS A 97 13.54 12.38 21.99
N LYS A 98 13.76 11.32 21.19
CA LYS A 98 15.02 11.00 20.51
C LYS A 98 14.89 10.99 18.99
N MET A 99 13.66 11.14 18.48
CA MET A 99 13.39 11.13 17.06
C MET A 99 13.90 12.41 16.41
N SER A 100 14.66 12.28 15.32
CA SER A 100 15.08 13.44 14.54
C SER A 100 13.96 13.96 13.64
N ASP A 101 14.07 15.23 13.24
CA ASP A 101 13.18 15.83 12.26
C ASP A 101 13.20 15.06 10.93
N ASP A 102 14.37 14.55 10.52
CA ASP A 102 14.51 13.81 9.27
C ASP A 102 13.78 12.47 9.33
N GLN A 103 13.86 11.75 10.47
CA GLN A 103 13.06 10.55 10.69
C GLN A 103 11.56 10.84 10.60
N PHE A 104 11.14 11.97 11.16
CA PHE A 104 9.72 12.36 11.12
C PHE A 104 9.27 12.71 9.70
N ARG A 105 10.05 13.53 8.99
CA ARG A 105 9.74 13.97 7.62
C ARG A 105 9.76 12.79 6.64
N ALA A 106 10.75 11.89 6.74
CA ALA A 106 10.84 10.72 5.86
C ALA A 106 9.60 9.83 5.93
N MET A 107 9.02 9.62 7.11
CA MET A 107 7.80 8.84 7.25
C MET A 107 6.58 9.56 6.68
N LEU A 108 6.47 10.87 6.87
CA LEU A 108 5.41 11.65 6.22
C LEU A 108 5.53 11.61 4.69
N GLU A 109 6.75 11.76 4.17
CA GLU A 109 6.99 11.75 2.71
C GLU A 109 6.54 10.42 2.11
N ILE A 110 7.10 9.29 2.56
CA ILE A 110 6.81 8.00 1.92
C ILE A 110 5.37 7.52 2.15
N HIS A 111 4.77 7.76 3.32
CA HIS A 111 3.47 7.19 3.68
C HIS A 111 2.27 8.11 3.43
N THR A 112 2.47 9.41 3.19
CA THR A 112 1.37 10.37 2.98
C THR A 112 1.57 11.16 1.70
N VAL A 113 2.74 11.77 1.49
CA VAL A 113 3.00 12.64 0.34
C VAL A 113 3.13 11.81 -0.94
N VAL A 114 3.87 10.70 -0.93
CA VAL A 114 4.00 9.79 -2.08
C VAL A 114 2.64 9.26 -2.54
N PRO A 115 1.77 8.67 -1.68
CA PRO A 115 0.42 8.30 -2.08
C PRO A 115 -0.38 9.45 -2.71
N PHE A 116 -0.27 10.66 -2.17
CA PHE A 116 -0.90 11.83 -2.76
C PHE A 116 -0.35 12.15 -4.15
N LYS A 117 0.99 12.15 -4.34
CA LYS A 117 1.65 12.41 -5.64
C LYS A 117 1.21 11.35 -6.68
N VAL A 118 1.21 10.07 -6.32
CA VAL A 118 0.76 8.96 -7.19
C VAL A 118 -0.71 9.14 -7.59
N LEU A 119 -1.60 9.43 -6.63
CA LEU A 119 -3.02 9.62 -6.92
C LEU A 119 -3.28 10.88 -7.75
N ARG A 120 -2.55 11.96 -7.52
CA ARG A 120 -2.61 13.17 -8.34
C ARG A 120 -2.19 12.89 -9.78
N ALA A 121 -1.11 12.14 -9.99
CA ALA A 121 -0.66 11.72 -11.32
C ALA A 121 -1.67 10.78 -12.00
N ALA A 122 -2.33 9.89 -11.23
CA ALA A 122 -3.35 8.97 -11.73
C ALA A 122 -4.72 9.61 -11.99
N ALA A 123 -4.97 10.85 -11.52
CA ALA A 123 -6.28 11.49 -11.61
C ALA A 123 -6.85 11.56 -13.06
N PRO A 124 -6.08 11.83 -14.13
CA PRO A 124 -6.59 11.81 -15.50
C PRO A 124 -7.19 10.46 -15.89
N TYR A 125 -6.59 9.38 -15.44
CA TYR A 125 -6.94 8.01 -15.82
C TYR A 125 -7.98 7.36 -14.91
N LEU A 126 -8.13 7.86 -13.69
CA LEU A 126 -9.12 7.39 -12.72
C LEU A 126 -10.35 8.32 -12.71
N ARG A 127 -10.16 9.57 -12.30
CA ARG A 127 -11.23 10.54 -12.06
C ARG A 127 -11.80 11.11 -13.36
N GLU A 128 -10.95 11.60 -14.27
CA GLU A 128 -11.43 12.20 -15.51
C GLU A 128 -12.00 11.12 -16.46
N ALA A 129 -11.39 9.93 -16.51
CA ALA A 129 -11.99 8.81 -17.22
C ALA A 129 -13.35 8.40 -16.63
N GLY A 130 -13.49 8.39 -15.29
CA GLY A 130 -14.78 8.12 -14.63
C GLY A 130 -15.83 9.20 -14.89
N LYS A 131 -15.41 10.47 -15.04
CA LYS A 131 -16.29 11.56 -15.47
C LYS A 131 -16.80 11.33 -16.89
N ALA A 132 -15.92 10.98 -17.82
CA ALA A 132 -16.29 10.67 -19.21
C ALA A 132 -17.23 9.45 -19.29
N ASP A 133 -17.00 8.41 -18.49
CA ASP A 133 -17.90 7.25 -18.40
C ASP A 133 -19.31 7.67 -17.94
N ARG A 134 -19.38 8.49 -16.89
CA ARG A 134 -20.66 9.00 -16.38
C ARG A 134 -21.41 9.83 -17.44
N GLU A 135 -20.72 10.71 -18.15
CA GLU A 135 -21.29 11.53 -19.23
C GLU A 135 -21.81 10.66 -20.39
N ALA A 136 -21.16 9.52 -20.63
CA ALA A 136 -21.57 8.52 -21.62
C ALA A 136 -22.60 7.50 -21.09
N GLY A 137 -23.14 7.67 -19.89
CA GLY A 137 -24.12 6.78 -19.26
C GLY A 137 -23.56 5.40 -18.87
N ARG A 138 -22.24 5.23 -18.76
CA ARG A 138 -21.59 3.99 -18.35
C ARG A 138 -21.29 4.00 -16.86
N GLU A 139 -21.43 2.86 -16.21
CA GLU A 139 -21.02 2.65 -14.82
C GLU A 139 -19.76 1.78 -14.78
N VAL A 140 -18.59 2.43 -14.64
CA VAL A 140 -17.29 1.76 -14.56
C VAL A 140 -16.63 2.10 -13.23
N PHE A 141 -16.42 1.09 -12.39
CA PHE A 141 -15.74 1.26 -11.11
C PHE A 141 -14.22 1.14 -11.26
N ARG A 142 -13.51 2.12 -10.72
CA ARG A 142 -12.05 2.12 -10.50
C ARG A 142 -11.79 2.08 -9.02
N LYS A 143 -10.64 1.56 -8.60
CA LYS A 143 -10.36 1.32 -7.18
C LYS A 143 -9.01 1.89 -6.77
N VAL A 144 -8.99 2.49 -5.61
CA VAL A 144 -7.77 2.90 -4.89
C VAL A 144 -7.78 2.24 -3.52
N VAL A 145 -6.69 1.58 -3.17
CA VAL A 145 -6.48 0.99 -1.84
C VAL A 145 -5.20 1.55 -1.23
N ASN A 146 -5.34 2.24 -0.12
CA ASN A 146 -4.22 2.78 0.65
C ASN A 146 -3.87 1.81 1.79
N VAL A 147 -2.64 1.33 1.83
CA VAL A 147 -2.17 0.46 2.91
C VAL A 147 -1.75 1.31 4.11
N THR A 148 -2.58 1.31 5.14
CA THR A 148 -2.30 1.95 6.42
C THR A 148 -1.95 0.90 7.50
N SER A 149 -2.02 1.25 8.77
CA SER A 149 -1.67 0.41 9.91
C SER A 149 -2.59 0.71 11.10
N ILE A 150 -2.75 -0.26 11.99
CA ILE A 150 -3.34 0.00 13.30
C ILE A 150 -2.54 1.06 14.08
N SER A 151 -1.23 1.20 13.83
CA SER A 151 -0.43 2.30 14.39
C SER A 151 -0.99 3.68 13.98
N GLY A 152 -1.56 3.82 12.79
CA GLY A 152 -2.18 5.05 12.32
C GLY A 152 -3.56 5.33 12.93
N THR A 153 -4.21 4.33 13.51
CA THR A 153 -5.54 4.47 14.14
C THR A 153 -5.47 4.52 15.66
N GLN A 154 -4.42 3.93 16.27
CA GLN A 154 -4.33 3.76 17.73
C GLN A 154 -3.00 4.24 18.32
N GLY A 155 -2.00 4.55 17.45
CA GLY A 155 -0.64 4.81 17.87
C GLY A 155 0.15 3.55 18.16
N ASN A 156 1.48 3.69 18.23
CA ASN A 156 2.39 2.65 18.66
C ASN A 156 3.65 3.28 19.28
N VAL A 157 4.18 2.65 20.33
CA VAL A 157 5.38 3.14 21.03
C VAL A 157 6.57 3.16 20.06
N GLY A 158 7.31 4.26 20.02
CA GLY A 158 8.47 4.46 19.14
C GLY A 158 8.11 4.84 17.70
N GLN A 159 6.83 4.97 17.35
CA GLN A 159 6.35 5.23 16.00
C GLN A 159 5.57 6.55 15.86
N ALA A 160 5.98 7.61 16.56
CA ALA A 160 5.29 8.90 16.47
C ALA A 160 5.20 9.41 15.02
N ASN A 161 6.28 9.27 14.23
CA ASN A 161 6.35 9.62 12.81
C ASN A 161 5.47 8.72 11.94
N TYR A 162 5.63 7.40 12.06
CA TYR A 162 4.89 6.41 11.27
C TYR A 162 3.39 6.47 11.56
N SER A 163 3.01 6.58 12.84
CA SER A 163 1.61 6.71 13.26
C SER A 163 0.96 7.98 12.71
N ALA A 164 1.66 9.12 12.80
CA ALA A 164 1.18 10.39 12.23
C ALA A 164 1.00 10.28 10.71
N ALA A 165 1.97 9.68 10.01
CA ALA A 165 1.91 9.51 8.56
C ALA A 165 0.76 8.58 8.13
N LYS A 166 0.59 7.44 8.81
CA LYS A 166 -0.49 6.48 8.52
C LYS A 166 -1.88 7.02 8.89
N ALA A 167 -1.98 7.88 9.91
CA ALA A 167 -3.20 8.63 10.21
C ALA A 167 -3.50 9.69 9.12
N GLY A 168 -2.46 10.39 8.63
CA GLY A 168 -2.58 11.31 7.50
C GLY A 168 -3.14 10.63 6.24
N LEU A 169 -2.68 9.41 5.96
CA LEU A 169 -3.18 8.60 4.84
C LEU A 169 -4.66 8.23 5.00
N VAL A 170 -5.15 8.01 6.22
CA VAL A 170 -6.59 7.81 6.50
C VAL A 170 -7.38 9.07 6.16
N GLY A 171 -6.89 10.25 6.56
CA GLY A 171 -7.50 11.54 6.21
C GLY A 171 -7.57 11.74 4.69
N LEU A 172 -6.47 11.49 3.99
CA LEU A 172 -6.40 11.56 2.53
C LEU A 172 -7.41 10.60 1.87
N THR A 173 -7.49 9.34 2.34
CA THR A 173 -8.46 8.35 1.87
C THR A 173 -9.90 8.87 1.94
N LYS A 174 -10.30 9.39 3.10
CA LYS A 174 -11.66 9.89 3.32
C LYS A 174 -11.99 11.13 2.48
N THR A 175 -11.02 12.02 2.30
CA THR A 175 -11.19 13.24 1.49
C THR A 175 -11.37 12.89 0.03
N LEU A 176 -10.44 12.13 -0.55
CA LEU A 176 -10.50 11.74 -1.97
C LEU A 176 -11.71 10.83 -2.27
N ALA A 177 -12.16 10.03 -1.31
CA ALA A 177 -13.41 9.29 -1.45
C ALA A 177 -14.58 10.24 -1.73
N ARG A 178 -14.71 11.33 -0.98
CA ARG A 178 -15.77 12.32 -1.22
C ARG A 178 -15.64 13.03 -2.57
N GLU A 179 -14.39 13.36 -2.97
CA GLU A 179 -14.14 14.09 -4.23
C GLU A 179 -14.34 13.23 -5.47
N TRP A 180 -13.94 11.93 -5.42
CA TRP A 180 -13.90 11.06 -6.59
C TRP A 180 -15.05 10.04 -6.67
N GLY A 181 -15.80 9.89 -5.57
CA GLY A 181 -16.98 9.00 -5.51
C GLY A 181 -18.04 9.27 -6.58
N PRO A 182 -18.36 10.53 -6.92
CA PRO A 182 -19.30 10.85 -8.00
C PRO A 182 -18.90 10.29 -9.38
N PHE A 183 -17.62 9.92 -9.55
CA PHE A 183 -17.02 9.36 -10.77
C PHE A 183 -16.79 7.84 -10.68
N LYS A 184 -17.38 7.16 -9.68
CA LYS A 184 -17.24 5.72 -9.44
C LYS A 184 -15.78 5.28 -9.19
N VAL A 185 -14.97 6.15 -8.60
CA VAL A 185 -13.64 5.78 -8.10
C VAL A 185 -13.78 5.47 -6.61
N ASN A 186 -13.80 4.17 -6.26
CA ASN A 186 -13.81 3.76 -4.85
C ASN A 186 -12.41 3.97 -4.25
N ILE A 187 -12.34 4.67 -3.13
CA ILE A 187 -11.09 4.90 -2.39
C ILE A 187 -11.29 4.40 -0.97
N ASN A 188 -10.48 3.43 -0.57
CA ASN A 188 -10.52 2.80 0.75
C ASN A 188 -9.10 2.62 1.29
N ALA A 189 -8.98 2.29 2.56
CA ALA A 189 -7.73 1.90 3.20
C ALA A 189 -7.85 0.54 3.89
N VAL A 190 -6.73 -0.17 4.01
CA VAL A 190 -6.61 -1.34 4.88
C VAL A 190 -5.62 -1.03 5.98
N ALA A 191 -6.05 -1.16 7.24
CA ALA A 191 -5.21 -1.01 8.42
C ALA A 191 -4.75 -2.40 8.90
N PHE A 192 -3.47 -2.69 8.70
CA PHE A 192 -2.90 -3.96 9.15
C PHE A 192 -2.42 -3.91 10.59
N GLY A 193 -2.58 -5.04 11.29
CA GLY A 193 -1.83 -5.37 12.48
C GLY A 193 -0.46 -5.98 12.10
N PHE A 194 -0.05 -7.01 12.85
CA PHE A 194 1.23 -7.67 12.63
C PHE A 194 1.15 -8.64 11.43
N VAL A 195 1.95 -8.37 10.41
CA VAL A 195 2.11 -9.22 9.22
C VAL A 195 3.57 -9.64 9.10
N GLU A 196 3.84 -10.91 8.84
CA GLU A 196 5.19 -11.45 8.65
C GLU A 196 5.81 -10.94 7.36
N THR A 197 6.71 -9.97 7.47
CA THR A 197 7.43 -9.36 6.35
C THR A 197 8.87 -9.07 6.77
N ARG A 198 9.68 -8.62 5.83
CA ARG A 198 11.01 -8.06 6.10
C ARG A 198 11.00 -6.96 7.17
N LEU A 199 9.96 -6.12 7.21
CA LEU A 199 9.80 -5.04 8.19
C LEU A 199 9.53 -5.54 9.60
N THR A 200 9.11 -6.77 9.76
CA THR A 200 8.81 -7.43 11.05
C THR A 200 9.70 -8.65 11.29
N ALA A 201 10.75 -8.84 10.47
CA ALA A 201 11.76 -9.88 10.69
C ALA A 201 12.56 -9.61 11.99
N PRO A 202 13.27 -10.61 12.56
CA PRO A 202 14.12 -10.38 13.73
C PRO A 202 15.20 -9.34 13.46
N SER A 203 15.44 -8.43 14.40
CA SER A 203 16.47 -7.39 14.30
C SER A 203 17.63 -7.55 15.29
N ASP A 204 17.56 -8.55 16.19
CA ASP A 204 18.53 -8.71 17.28
C ASP A 204 19.95 -9.06 16.79
N ASP A 205 20.08 -9.79 15.68
CA ASP A 205 21.36 -10.13 15.04
C ASP A 205 21.79 -9.10 13.97
N GLY A 206 21.34 -7.84 14.08
CA GLY A 206 21.73 -6.75 13.18
C GLY A 206 20.64 -6.36 12.18
N GLY A 207 19.66 -7.20 11.94
CA GLY A 207 18.54 -6.94 11.01
C GLY A 207 18.99 -6.68 9.56
N GLU A 208 18.03 -6.58 8.64
CA GLU A 208 18.32 -6.15 7.27
C GLU A 208 18.57 -4.63 7.25
N VAL A 209 19.64 -4.19 6.59
CA VAL A 209 19.91 -2.77 6.39
C VAL A 209 19.28 -2.34 5.08
N PHE A 210 18.33 -1.43 5.18
CA PHE A 210 17.75 -0.74 4.03
C PHE A 210 18.52 0.56 3.80
N LYS A 211 19.05 0.72 2.56
CA LYS A 211 19.76 1.92 2.16
C LYS A 211 18.84 2.85 1.39
N LEU A 212 18.72 4.09 1.83
CA LEU A 212 18.00 5.14 1.15
C LEU A 212 18.93 6.35 1.02
N ALA A 213 19.41 6.62 -0.20
CA ALA A 213 20.51 7.56 -0.45
C ALA A 213 21.71 7.26 0.48
N ASP A 214 22.16 8.22 1.26
CA ASP A 214 23.28 8.08 2.21
C ASP A 214 22.86 7.54 3.59
N MET A 215 21.59 7.17 3.77
CA MET A 215 21.05 6.70 5.04
C MET A 215 20.97 5.18 5.10
N GLU A 216 21.42 4.62 6.23
CA GLU A 216 21.24 3.21 6.55
C GLU A 216 20.16 3.05 7.62
N ILE A 217 19.05 2.42 7.25
CA ILE A 217 17.90 2.18 8.12
C ILE A 217 17.84 0.70 8.44
N ARG A 218 17.94 0.36 9.71
CA ARG A 218 17.76 -1.02 10.15
C ARG A 218 16.30 -1.38 10.19
N LEU A 219 15.93 -2.44 9.47
CA LEU A 219 14.58 -2.98 9.43
C LEU A 219 14.44 -4.11 10.45
N GLY A 220 13.19 -4.39 10.79
CA GLY A 220 12.84 -5.48 11.69
C GLY A 220 12.40 -5.00 13.08
N ILE A 221 12.00 -5.96 13.89
CA ILE A 221 11.55 -5.73 15.26
C ILE A 221 12.30 -6.69 16.20
N PRO A 222 12.50 -6.33 17.49
CA PRO A 222 13.13 -7.21 18.46
C PRO A 222 12.39 -8.55 18.54
N GLU A 223 13.15 -9.66 18.65
CA GLU A 223 12.58 -11.01 18.73
C GLU A 223 11.59 -11.15 19.89
N ARG A 224 11.87 -10.49 21.02
CA ARG A 224 10.94 -10.42 22.15
C ARG A 224 9.54 -9.91 21.74
N MET A 225 9.47 -8.92 20.86
CA MET A 225 8.19 -8.38 20.38
C MET A 225 7.46 -9.38 19.48
N ARG A 226 8.21 -10.14 18.68
CA ARG A 226 7.65 -11.21 17.86
C ARG A 226 7.07 -12.34 18.71
N GLN A 227 7.78 -12.73 19.76
CA GLN A 227 7.33 -13.76 20.71
C GLN A 227 6.06 -13.36 21.48
N LEU A 228 5.81 -12.07 21.64
CA LEU A 228 4.58 -11.56 22.25
C LEU A 228 3.38 -11.59 21.28
N ALA A 229 3.60 -11.64 19.96
CA ALA A 229 2.54 -11.58 18.97
C ALA A 229 1.40 -12.59 19.20
N PRO A 230 1.66 -13.89 19.50
CA PRO A 230 0.59 -14.85 19.77
C PRO A 230 -0.29 -14.50 20.98
N SER A 231 0.24 -13.75 21.94
CA SER A 231 -0.52 -13.36 23.16
C SER A 231 -1.34 -12.09 22.98
N ILE A 232 -0.97 -11.22 22.02
CA ILE A 232 -1.66 -9.94 21.76
C ILE A 232 -2.58 -10.00 20.54
N ILE A 233 -2.45 -11.02 19.70
CA ILE A 233 -3.31 -11.24 18.54
C ILE A 233 -4.30 -12.37 18.89
N PRO A 234 -5.62 -12.10 18.98
CA PRO A 234 -6.61 -13.12 19.31
C PRO A 234 -6.60 -14.36 18.42
N LEU A 235 -6.22 -14.25 17.12
CA LEU A 235 -6.02 -15.40 16.24
C LEU A 235 -4.73 -16.20 16.55
N GLY A 236 -3.94 -15.80 17.55
CA GLY A 236 -2.79 -16.53 18.07
C GLY A 236 -1.52 -16.46 17.20
N ARG A 237 -1.51 -15.71 16.11
CA ARG A 237 -0.35 -15.57 15.21
C ARG A 237 -0.43 -14.31 14.35
N PRO A 238 0.71 -13.83 13.84
CA PRO A 238 0.74 -12.85 12.76
C PRO A 238 0.06 -13.36 11.48
N ALA A 239 -0.32 -12.44 10.60
CA ALA A 239 -0.78 -12.77 9.26
C ALA A 239 0.41 -13.03 8.32
N THR A 240 0.22 -13.91 7.34
CA THR A 240 1.14 -14.04 6.20
C THR A 240 0.91 -12.90 5.20
N PRO A 241 1.89 -12.61 4.31
CA PRO A 241 1.68 -11.64 3.22
C PRO A 241 0.48 -11.99 2.34
N ARG A 242 0.24 -13.28 2.10
CA ARG A 242 -0.89 -13.75 1.29
C ARG A 242 -2.23 -13.47 1.96
N GLU A 243 -2.32 -13.64 3.27
CA GLU A 243 -3.52 -13.30 4.03
C GLU A 243 -3.76 -11.78 4.06
N ALA A 244 -2.69 -10.98 4.13
CA ALA A 244 -2.78 -9.52 4.02
C ALA A 244 -3.21 -9.05 2.62
N ALA A 245 -2.87 -9.77 1.57
CA ALA A 245 -3.32 -9.46 0.21
C ALA A 245 -4.85 -9.65 0.04
N GLY A 246 -5.48 -10.54 0.79
CA GLY A 246 -6.92 -10.82 0.70
C GLY A 246 -7.82 -9.60 0.86
N PRO A 247 -7.75 -8.83 1.96
CA PRO A 247 -8.54 -7.60 2.13
C PRO A 247 -8.22 -6.52 1.09
N ILE A 248 -6.97 -6.40 0.61
CA ILE A 248 -6.62 -5.48 -0.49
C ILE A 248 -7.34 -5.93 -1.77
N PHE A 249 -7.25 -7.21 -2.10
CA PHE A 249 -7.94 -7.79 -3.26
C PHE A 249 -9.46 -7.59 -3.19
N PHE A 250 -10.09 -7.84 -2.04
CA PHE A 250 -11.51 -7.56 -1.84
C PHE A 250 -11.86 -6.13 -2.21
N LEU A 251 -11.07 -5.15 -1.72
CA LEU A 251 -11.30 -3.73 -2.02
C LEU A 251 -11.00 -3.34 -3.47
N CYS A 252 -10.17 -4.11 -4.18
CA CYS A 252 -9.92 -3.97 -5.62
C CYS A 252 -11.00 -4.65 -6.49
N SER A 253 -11.77 -5.58 -5.93
CA SER A 253 -12.74 -6.40 -6.65
C SER A 253 -14.12 -5.74 -6.83
N PRO A 254 -14.98 -6.24 -7.73
CA PRO A 254 -16.36 -5.78 -7.87
C PRO A 254 -17.20 -5.97 -6.61
N TRP A 255 -16.84 -6.90 -5.74
CA TRP A 255 -17.58 -7.16 -4.48
C TRP A 255 -17.55 -5.99 -3.50
N SER A 256 -16.63 -5.05 -3.68
CA SER A 256 -16.51 -3.83 -2.88
C SER A 256 -17.11 -2.58 -3.56
N ASN A 257 -17.90 -2.71 -4.61
CA ASN A 257 -18.43 -1.54 -5.35
C ASN A 257 -19.21 -0.57 -4.46
N PHE A 258 -19.83 -1.04 -3.38
CA PHE A 258 -20.56 -0.20 -2.42
C PHE A 258 -19.75 0.08 -1.13
N VAL A 259 -18.47 -0.33 -1.07
CA VAL A 259 -17.54 -0.01 0.02
C VAL A 259 -16.70 1.20 -0.39
N HIS A 260 -16.84 2.32 0.33
CA HIS A 260 -16.24 3.58 -0.07
C HIS A 260 -15.90 4.47 1.13
N GLY A 261 -14.69 5.07 1.13
CA GLY A 261 -14.21 5.92 2.20
C GLY A 261 -13.92 5.19 3.52
N GLN A 262 -13.79 3.85 3.49
CA GLN A 262 -13.65 3.03 4.69
C GLN A 262 -12.19 2.72 5.00
N VAL A 263 -11.93 2.43 6.27
CA VAL A 263 -10.68 1.84 6.77
C VAL A 263 -11.01 0.43 7.26
N LEU A 264 -10.65 -0.57 6.47
CA LEU A 264 -10.84 -1.96 6.82
C LEU A 264 -9.68 -2.42 7.71
N THR A 265 -9.96 -2.74 8.97
CA THR A 265 -8.94 -3.27 9.88
C THR A 265 -8.77 -4.78 9.69
N ALA A 266 -7.53 -5.21 9.42
CA ALA A 266 -7.13 -6.60 9.26
C ALA A 266 -5.97 -6.90 10.22
N SER A 267 -6.27 -7.23 11.47
CA SER A 267 -5.30 -7.31 12.56
C SER A 267 -5.35 -8.63 13.34
N GLY A 268 -6.13 -9.62 12.88
CA GLY A 268 -6.33 -10.86 13.62
C GLY A 268 -7.03 -10.66 14.98
N GLY A 269 -7.74 -9.53 15.13
CA GLY A 269 -8.40 -9.15 16.37
C GLY A 269 -7.53 -8.34 17.34
N GLN A 270 -6.29 -7.99 16.99
CA GLN A 270 -5.37 -7.25 17.87
C GLN A 270 -5.95 -5.92 18.41
N THR A 271 -6.92 -5.34 17.69
CA THR A 271 -7.60 -4.10 18.07
C THR A 271 -8.97 -4.32 18.70
N THR A 272 -9.39 -5.59 18.92
CA THR A 272 -10.70 -5.91 19.47
C THR A 272 -10.81 -5.42 20.93
N GLY A 273 -11.86 -4.64 21.22
CA GLY A 273 -12.08 -4.08 22.55
C GLY A 273 -11.41 -2.73 22.80
N MET A 274 -10.64 -2.20 21.86
CA MET A 274 -10.20 -0.81 21.89
C MET A 274 -11.29 0.05 21.21
N SER A 275 -11.96 0.91 22.00
CA SER A 275 -12.92 1.87 21.44
C SER A 275 -12.21 2.79 20.44
N SER A 276 -12.77 2.86 19.26
CA SER A 276 -12.36 3.82 18.22
C SER A 276 -12.60 5.26 18.63
#